data_934028b0e4695513d610d9b278e03ba6
#
_entry.id   934028b0e4695513d610d9b278e03ba6
#
_cell.length_a   1.000
_cell.length_b   1.000
_cell.length_c   1.000
_cell.angle_alpha   90.00
_cell.angle_beta   90.00
_cell.angle_gamma   90.00
#
_symmetry.space_group_name_H-M   'P 1'
#
loop_
_entity.id
_entity.type
_entity.pdbx_description
1 polymer ?
#
loop_
_entity_poly.entity_id
_entity_poly.type
_entity_poly.pdbx_seq_one_letter_code
_entity_poly.pdbx_strand_id
1 'polypeptide(L)'
;MNSTVRVIEIGHIVAGPSAGLILSELGYDVIKIERPGEGDIARRLTESSSGAFPFYNRNKRSLALDLGSEKGKEIFLKLVSTSDIIIDNLGYGAMARMGFSYEGLSNHNPRIIYVSIKGYGSGPLERRKSLDFPIEIHSGIAYMTGLTGRPMRVGGSMVDMGAAMFGVIQALHSLLEREQTGKGKLIDIGLFETAMFFMGQHIATYQINGKELKPLNEEGFAWAIYNFFGTRDGKQVFIAVTTDSQWKTFCREIGLGVCERADLEKNEGRFQKRAELESIISEKTTKMNEADLVSLLERINIPFSILKRPWDLLMDEQAIPKLAEENYLGLRLRVPSLPGGGVNTRDPPALGSSTKEIMHELGYAEEFTESPSEVSAESHDIYGKT
;
A
#
# COMPACT_ATOMS: atom_id res chain seq x y z
N MET A 1 -16.85 -22.60 -19.72
CA MET A 1 -16.65 -21.15 -19.49
C MET A 1 -16.01 -21.04 -18.12
N ASN A 2 -14.76 -20.57 -18.03
CA ASN A 2 -14.19 -20.25 -16.71
C ASN A 2 -14.99 -19.08 -16.16
N SER A 3 -15.82 -19.31 -15.14
CA SER A 3 -16.51 -18.23 -14.44
C SER A 3 -15.46 -17.34 -13.78
N THR A 4 -15.51 -16.05 -14.05
CA THR A 4 -14.63 -15.08 -13.39
C THR A 4 -14.88 -15.13 -11.89
N VAL A 5 -13.81 -15.22 -11.07
CA VAL A 5 -13.92 -15.16 -9.61
C VAL A 5 -14.56 -13.84 -9.20
N ARG A 6 -15.63 -13.91 -8.41
CA ARG A 6 -16.36 -12.73 -7.92
C ARG A 6 -15.98 -12.42 -6.48
N VAL A 7 -15.67 -11.14 -6.24
CA VAL A 7 -15.25 -10.61 -4.96
C VAL A 7 -16.26 -9.57 -4.46
N ILE A 8 -16.70 -9.69 -3.24
CA ILE A 8 -17.45 -8.67 -2.52
C ILE A 8 -16.47 -7.89 -1.64
N GLU A 9 -16.43 -6.58 -1.80
CA GLU A 9 -15.66 -5.70 -0.92
C GLU A 9 -16.59 -4.84 -0.07
N ILE A 10 -16.44 -4.95 1.27
CA ILE A 10 -17.14 -4.13 2.26
C ILE A 10 -16.06 -3.42 3.06
N GLY A 11 -15.52 -2.35 2.50
CA GLY A 11 -14.34 -1.71 3.07
C GLY A 11 -14.32 -0.21 2.87
N HIS A 12 -13.47 0.44 3.69
CA HIS A 12 -13.29 1.88 3.67
C HIS A 12 -11.82 2.26 3.59
N ILE A 13 -11.55 3.37 2.96
CA ILE A 13 -10.32 4.14 2.93
C ILE A 13 -9.18 3.39 2.24
N VAL A 14 -8.42 2.49 2.93
CA VAL A 14 -7.19 1.90 2.39
C VAL A 14 -7.19 0.38 2.41
N ALA A 15 -7.18 -0.29 3.54
CA ALA A 15 -6.82 -1.72 3.64
C ALA A 15 -7.73 -2.64 2.82
N GLY A 16 -9.05 -2.59 3.04
CA GLY A 16 -10.02 -3.33 2.24
C GLY A 16 -9.99 -2.91 0.77
N PRO A 17 -10.10 -1.60 0.46
CA PRO A 17 -10.00 -1.10 -0.90
C PRO A 17 -8.71 -1.47 -1.64
N SER A 18 -7.55 -1.54 -0.97
CA SER A 18 -6.30 -2.00 -1.57
C SER A 18 -6.36 -3.48 -1.97
N ALA A 19 -6.93 -4.33 -1.11
CA ALA A 19 -7.11 -5.75 -1.44
C ALA A 19 -8.05 -5.92 -2.63
N GLY A 20 -9.16 -5.19 -2.65
CA GLY A 20 -10.09 -5.16 -3.79
C GLY A 20 -9.44 -4.62 -5.07
N LEU A 21 -8.62 -3.58 -4.98
CA LEU A 21 -7.85 -3.05 -6.12
C LEU A 21 -6.92 -4.12 -6.71
N ILE A 22 -6.11 -4.77 -5.87
CA ILE A 22 -5.18 -5.81 -6.32
C ILE A 22 -5.94 -6.93 -7.06
N LEU A 23 -7.05 -7.42 -6.49
CA LEU A 23 -7.85 -8.46 -7.12
C LEU A 23 -8.50 -7.98 -8.42
N SER A 24 -8.98 -6.74 -8.48
CA SER A 24 -9.58 -6.19 -9.71
C SER A 24 -8.56 -6.03 -10.83
N GLU A 25 -7.33 -5.66 -10.53
CA GLU A 25 -6.24 -5.58 -11.52
C GLU A 25 -5.69 -6.96 -11.93
N LEU A 26 -5.92 -7.98 -11.11
CA LEU A 26 -5.71 -9.39 -11.50
C LEU A 26 -6.86 -9.94 -12.37
N GLY A 27 -7.89 -9.14 -12.66
CA GLY A 27 -8.99 -9.49 -13.56
C GLY A 27 -10.20 -10.11 -12.87
N TYR A 28 -10.31 -10.05 -11.55
CA TYR A 28 -11.47 -10.53 -10.80
C TYR A 28 -12.62 -9.52 -10.82
N ASP A 29 -13.87 -9.99 -10.75
CA ASP A 29 -15.07 -9.15 -10.69
C ASP A 29 -15.27 -8.64 -9.27
N VAL A 30 -14.79 -7.43 -8.97
CA VAL A 30 -14.88 -6.84 -7.63
C VAL A 30 -16.07 -5.91 -7.52
N ILE A 31 -17.02 -6.29 -6.66
CA ILE A 31 -18.20 -5.50 -6.31
C ILE A 31 -17.96 -4.84 -4.95
N LYS A 32 -17.85 -3.51 -4.97
CA LYS A 32 -17.75 -2.70 -3.74
C LYS A 32 -19.16 -2.35 -3.26
N ILE A 33 -19.52 -2.82 -2.07
CA ILE A 33 -20.76 -2.45 -1.41
C ILE A 33 -20.56 -1.15 -0.66
N GLU A 34 -21.42 -0.19 -0.91
CA GLU A 34 -21.39 1.14 -0.31
C GLU A 34 -22.77 1.52 0.24
N ARG A 35 -22.77 2.27 1.34
CA ARG A 35 -24.01 2.79 1.91
C ARG A 35 -24.65 3.81 0.95
N PRO A 36 -25.96 3.70 0.66
CA PRO A 36 -26.63 4.67 -0.18
C PRO A 36 -26.51 6.11 0.35
N GLY A 37 -26.26 7.06 -0.55
CA GLY A 37 -26.11 8.48 -0.24
C GLY A 37 -24.79 8.89 0.42
N GLU A 38 -24.10 7.98 1.09
CA GLU A 38 -22.85 8.29 1.83
C GLU A 38 -21.60 7.75 1.11
N GLY A 39 -21.64 6.51 0.65
CA GLY A 39 -20.51 5.81 0.07
C GLY A 39 -19.35 5.57 1.02
N ASP A 40 -18.20 5.24 0.46
CA ASP A 40 -16.93 5.17 1.19
C ASP A 40 -16.53 6.56 1.70
N ILE A 41 -16.02 6.63 2.92
CA ILE A 41 -15.48 7.87 3.52
C ILE A 41 -14.41 8.49 2.61
N ALA A 42 -13.63 7.67 1.90
CA ALA A 42 -12.59 8.13 1.00
C ALA A 42 -13.11 9.03 -0.13
N ARG A 43 -14.40 8.96 -0.50
CA ARG A 43 -15.03 9.86 -1.49
C ARG A 43 -15.06 11.33 -1.04
N ARG A 44 -15.00 11.56 0.26
CA ARG A 44 -15.10 12.88 0.90
C ARG A 44 -13.81 13.37 1.53
N LEU A 45 -12.72 12.62 1.40
CA LEU A 45 -11.41 13.06 1.85
C LEU A 45 -10.90 14.17 0.94
N THR A 46 -10.31 15.19 1.54
CA THR A 46 -9.81 16.39 0.87
C THR A 46 -8.30 16.54 1.02
N GLU A 47 -7.72 17.54 0.38
CA GLU A 47 -6.30 17.90 0.47
C GLU A 47 -5.37 16.72 0.19
N SER A 48 -4.46 16.41 1.12
CA SER A 48 -3.45 15.35 0.98
C SER A 48 -4.02 13.93 0.83
N SER A 49 -5.32 13.75 1.06
CA SER A 49 -5.99 12.44 1.00
C SER A 49 -7.03 12.33 -0.11
N SER A 50 -7.22 13.35 -0.92
CA SER A 50 -8.21 13.38 -2.02
C SER A 50 -8.00 12.31 -3.09
N GLY A 51 -6.75 11.85 -3.27
CA GLY A 51 -6.40 10.77 -4.19
C GLY A 51 -6.73 9.36 -3.70
N ALA A 52 -7.20 9.19 -2.45
CA ALA A 52 -7.41 7.85 -1.88
C ALA A 52 -8.53 7.08 -2.61
N PHE A 53 -9.70 7.71 -2.83
CA PHE A 53 -10.80 7.01 -3.47
C PHE A 53 -10.47 6.61 -4.93
N PRO A 54 -10.04 7.52 -5.82
CA PRO A 54 -9.73 7.14 -7.19
C PRO A 54 -8.64 6.06 -7.24
N PHE A 55 -7.54 6.24 -6.53
CA PHE A 55 -6.44 5.27 -6.57
C PHE A 55 -6.84 3.86 -6.12
N TYR A 56 -7.55 3.73 -4.98
CA TYR A 56 -7.86 2.41 -4.42
C TYR A 56 -9.12 1.75 -5.01
N ASN A 57 -9.93 2.47 -5.79
CA ASN A 57 -11.25 1.93 -6.20
C ASN A 57 -11.48 1.84 -7.72
N ARG A 58 -10.46 2.10 -8.53
CA ARG A 58 -10.57 1.83 -9.98
C ARG A 58 -10.84 0.34 -10.26
N ASN A 59 -11.36 0.05 -11.43
CA ASN A 59 -11.72 -1.29 -11.91
C ASN A 59 -12.89 -1.98 -11.19
N LYS A 60 -13.41 -1.41 -10.11
CA LYS A 60 -14.49 -2.01 -9.32
C LYS A 60 -15.87 -1.63 -9.87
N ARG A 61 -16.87 -2.41 -9.51
CA ARG A 61 -18.29 -2.10 -9.67
C ARG A 61 -18.85 -1.61 -8.34
N SER A 62 -19.56 -0.48 -8.30
CA SER A 62 -20.16 0.05 -7.08
C SER A 62 -21.63 -0.37 -6.97
N LEU A 63 -21.97 -1.04 -5.88
CA LEU A 63 -23.32 -1.40 -5.47
C LEU A 63 -23.71 -0.56 -4.26
N ALA A 64 -24.68 0.35 -4.44
CA ALA A 64 -25.30 1.07 -3.33
C ALA A 64 -26.33 0.17 -2.64
N LEU A 65 -26.01 -0.30 -1.42
CA LEU A 65 -26.83 -1.25 -0.67
C LEU A 65 -26.82 -0.94 0.82
N ASP A 66 -28.00 -0.76 1.42
CA ASP A 66 -28.15 -0.63 2.87
C ASP A 66 -28.22 -1.99 3.55
N LEU A 67 -27.09 -2.45 4.09
CA LEU A 67 -26.98 -3.72 4.82
C LEU A 67 -27.73 -3.71 6.17
N GLY A 68 -28.24 -2.57 6.62
CA GLY A 68 -29.09 -2.47 7.81
C GLY A 68 -30.56 -2.82 7.54
N SER A 69 -31.02 -2.68 6.29
CA SER A 69 -32.41 -3.00 5.90
C SER A 69 -32.61 -4.50 5.66
N GLU A 70 -33.81 -5.00 5.89
CA GLU A 70 -34.13 -6.42 5.66
C GLU A 70 -33.96 -6.79 4.17
N LYS A 71 -34.40 -5.90 3.25
CA LYS A 71 -34.20 -6.12 1.82
C LYS A 71 -32.73 -6.10 1.43
N GLY A 72 -31.94 -5.20 2.00
CA GLY A 72 -30.49 -5.15 1.79
C GLY A 72 -29.77 -6.41 2.26
N LYS A 73 -30.20 -6.97 3.40
CA LYS A 73 -29.68 -8.25 3.90
C LYS A 73 -30.01 -9.42 2.96
N GLU A 74 -31.25 -9.50 2.48
CA GLU A 74 -31.68 -10.50 1.50
C GLU A 74 -30.81 -10.46 0.23
N ILE A 75 -30.66 -9.27 -0.35
CA ILE A 75 -29.85 -9.04 -1.55
C ILE A 75 -28.38 -9.41 -1.29
N PHE A 76 -27.82 -9.00 -0.16
CA PHE A 76 -26.45 -9.34 0.20
C PHE A 76 -26.23 -10.85 0.28
N LEU A 77 -27.11 -11.59 0.97
CA LEU A 77 -27.00 -13.04 1.06
C LEU A 77 -27.12 -13.73 -0.32
N LYS A 78 -27.96 -13.20 -1.19
CA LYS A 78 -28.07 -13.68 -2.57
C LYS A 78 -26.79 -13.40 -3.36
N LEU A 79 -26.16 -12.23 -3.18
CA LEU A 79 -24.86 -11.91 -3.77
C LEU A 79 -23.75 -12.85 -3.24
N VAL A 80 -23.74 -13.12 -1.92
CA VAL A 80 -22.79 -14.06 -1.28
C VAL A 80 -22.91 -15.46 -1.90
N SER A 81 -24.12 -15.93 -2.20
CA SER A 81 -24.32 -17.26 -2.79
C SER A 81 -23.69 -17.42 -4.19
N THR A 82 -23.41 -16.31 -4.87
CA THR A 82 -22.81 -16.27 -6.22
C THR A 82 -21.39 -15.72 -6.23
N SER A 83 -20.79 -15.53 -5.07
CA SER A 83 -19.47 -14.93 -4.91
C SER A 83 -18.46 -15.93 -4.34
N ASP A 84 -17.17 -15.64 -4.55
CA ASP A 84 -16.06 -16.49 -4.15
C ASP A 84 -15.31 -15.96 -2.94
N ILE A 85 -15.16 -14.65 -2.85
CA ILE A 85 -14.38 -13.97 -1.82
C ILE A 85 -15.18 -12.81 -1.24
N ILE A 86 -15.11 -12.63 0.07
CA ILE A 86 -15.53 -11.42 0.78
C ILE A 86 -14.30 -10.78 1.40
N ILE A 87 -14.17 -9.46 1.26
CA ILE A 87 -13.16 -8.65 1.93
C ILE A 87 -13.88 -7.64 2.81
N ASP A 88 -13.56 -7.59 4.09
CA ASP A 88 -14.03 -6.57 5.01
C ASP A 88 -12.88 -5.95 5.81
N ASN A 89 -12.93 -4.63 6.05
CA ASN A 89 -12.09 -3.93 7.02
C ASN A 89 -12.89 -3.01 7.96
N LEU A 90 -14.12 -3.39 8.25
CA LEU A 90 -15.02 -2.62 9.15
C LEU A 90 -14.63 -2.70 10.63
N GLY A 91 -13.68 -3.58 10.96
CA GLY A 91 -13.19 -3.83 12.31
C GLY A 91 -13.95 -4.91 13.05
N TYR A 92 -13.42 -5.25 14.24
CA TYR A 92 -13.84 -6.39 15.03
C TYR A 92 -15.35 -6.52 15.21
N GLY A 93 -15.90 -7.63 14.75
CA GLY A 93 -17.29 -8.01 14.94
C GLY A 93 -18.32 -7.12 14.24
N ALA A 94 -17.92 -6.18 13.38
CA ALA A 94 -18.86 -5.28 12.70
C ALA A 94 -19.84 -6.05 11.81
N MET A 95 -19.34 -6.95 10.97
CA MET A 95 -20.17 -7.79 10.11
C MET A 95 -21.08 -8.73 10.92
N ALA A 96 -20.56 -9.33 11.99
CA ALA A 96 -21.35 -10.20 12.86
C ALA A 96 -22.51 -9.45 13.54
N ARG A 97 -22.30 -8.19 13.98
CA ARG A 97 -23.39 -7.35 14.53
C ARG A 97 -24.49 -7.00 13.52
N MET A 98 -24.16 -6.97 12.24
CA MET A 98 -25.14 -6.81 11.17
C MET A 98 -25.84 -8.13 10.77
N GLY A 99 -25.48 -9.25 11.40
CA GLY A 99 -26.03 -10.56 11.10
C GLY A 99 -25.21 -11.39 10.09
N PHE A 100 -24.01 -10.96 9.76
CA PHE A 100 -23.17 -11.55 8.72
C PHE A 100 -21.86 -12.13 9.32
N SER A 101 -21.99 -13.00 10.32
CA SER A 101 -20.82 -13.74 10.80
C SER A 101 -20.31 -14.71 9.73
N TYR A 102 -19.03 -15.08 9.79
CA TYR A 102 -18.49 -16.07 8.85
C TYR A 102 -19.25 -17.39 8.89
N GLU A 103 -19.61 -17.86 10.07
CA GLU A 103 -20.39 -19.09 10.25
C GLU A 103 -21.76 -18.99 9.55
N GLY A 104 -22.45 -17.84 9.69
CA GLY A 104 -23.71 -17.58 9.00
C GLY A 104 -23.54 -17.54 7.48
N LEU A 105 -22.53 -16.81 6.99
CA LEU A 105 -22.27 -16.71 5.56
C LEU A 105 -21.82 -18.03 4.93
N SER A 106 -21.02 -18.83 5.64
CA SER A 106 -20.58 -20.16 5.18
C SER A 106 -21.72 -21.19 5.10
N ASN A 107 -22.80 -21.00 5.86
CA ASN A 107 -24.02 -21.80 5.71
C ASN A 107 -24.77 -21.47 4.39
N HIS A 108 -24.72 -20.22 3.93
CA HIS A 108 -25.27 -19.82 2.64
C HIS A 108 -24.37 -20.19 1.46
N ASN A 109 -23.06 -20.08 1.63
CA ASN A 109 -22.07 -20.47 0.65
C ASN A 109 -20.86 -21.15 1.32
N PRO A 110 -20.86 -22.48 1.38
CA PRO A 110 -19.75 -23.23 2.01
C PRO A 110 -18.40 -23.04 1.32
N ARG A 111 -18.39 -22.49 0.11
CA ARG A 111 -17.17 -22.22 -0.66
C ARG A 111 -16.63 -20.80 -0.46
N ILE A 112 -17.31 -19.96 0.32
CA ILE A 112 -16.93 -18.56 0.50
C ILE A 112 -15.60 -18.41 1.25
N ILE A 113 -14.68 -17.67 0.70
CA ILE A 113 -13.43 -17.26 1.35
C ILE A 113 -13.67 -15.87 1.94
N TYR A 114 -13.47 -15.75 3.25
CA TYR A 114 -13.74 -14.50 3.95
C TYR A 114 -12.45 -13.91 4.49
N VAL A 115 -12.03 -12.76 3.97
CA VAL A 115 -10.84 -12.01 4.39
C VAL A 115 -11.29 -10.86 5.30
N SER A 116 -11.00 -10.96 6.58
CA SER A 116 -11.24 -9.91 7.57
C SER A 116 -9.92 -9.19 7.87
N ILE A 117 -9.86 -7.89 7.58
CA ILE A 117 -8.69 -7.04 7.85
C ILE A 117 -9.03 -6.11 9.01
N LYS A 118 -8.28 -6.16 10.10
CA LYS A 118 -8.54 -5.40 11.32
C LYS A 118 -7.26 -4.95 12.02
N GLY A 119 -7.37 -4.04 12.99
CA GLY A 119 -6.20 -3.48 13.66
C GLY A 119 -5.31 -4.51 14.35
N TYR A 120 -5.93 -5.50 15.02
CA TYR A 120 -5.26 -6.61 15.71
C TYR A 120 -5.93 -7.92 15.33
N GLY A 121 -5.17 -8.96 15.06
CA GLY A 121 -5.63 -10.32 14.92
C GLY A 121 -6.12 -10.88 16.26
N SER A 122 -6.34 -12.21 16.32
CA SER A 122 -6.76 -12.88 17.55
C SER A 122 -5.75 -12.68 18.68
N GLY A 123 -6.22 -12.26 19.85
CA GLY A 123 -5.38 -12.03 21.02
C GLY A 123 -5.95 -10.99 21.99
N PRO A 124 -5.16 -10.55 22.97
CA PRO A 124 -5.64 -9.65 24.03
C PRO A 124 -6.19 -8.31 23.53
N LEU A 125 -5.74 -7.86 22.36
CA LEU A 125 -6.11 -6.56 21.76
C LEU A 125 -7.08 -6.68 20.58
N GLU A 126 -7.61 -7.85 20.26
CA GLU A 126 -8.45 -8.08 19.07
C GLU A 126 -9.62 -7.11 18.92
N ARG A 127 -10.19 -6.64 20.05
CA ARG A 127 -11.32 -5.68 20.08
C ARG A 127 -10.91 -4.23 20.04
N ARG A 128 -9.60 -3.95 20.13
CA ARG A 128 -9.10 -2.58 20.15
C ARG A 128 -9.17 -1.98 18.76
N LYS A 129 -9.84 -0.83 18.64
CA LYS A 129 -9.83 -0.05 17.40
C LYS A 129 -8.42 0.46 17.12
N SER A 130 -8.00 0.39 15.89
CA SER A 130 -6.74 0.95 15.45
C SER A 130 -6.80 1.38 13.97
N LEU A 131 -5.75 2.05 13.56
CA LEU A 131 -5.51 2.55 12.22
C LEU A 131 -4.03 2.28 11.89
N ASP A 132 -3.61 2.53 10.66
CA ASP A 132 -2.24 2.36 10.16
C ASP A 132 -1.19 2.95 11.13
N PHE A 133 -1.21 4.26 11.37
CA PHE A 133 -0.17 4.92 12.17
C PHE A 133 -0.12 4.49 13.66
N PRO A 134 -1.23 4.37 14.40
CA PRO A 134 -1.19 3.75 15.73
C PRO A 134 -0.57 2.35 15.76
N ILE A 135 -0.72 1.57 14.69
CA ILE A 135 -0.06 0.26 14.57
C ILE A 135 1.43 0.41 14.28
N GLU A 136 1.84 1.36 13.42
CA GLU A 136 3.28 1.65 13.21
C GLU A 136 3.97 2.00 14.54
N ILE A 137 3.30 2.78 15.39
CA ILE A 137 3.82 3.12 16.73
C ILE A 137 3.94 1.87 17.61
N HIS A 138 2.90 1.06 17.66
CA HIS A 138 2.86 -0.11 18.55
C HIS A 138 3.82 -1.23 18.13
N SER A 139 4.06 -1.39 16.83
CA SER A 139 4.96 -2.41 16.28
C SER A 139 6.44 -2.04 16.27
N GLY A 140 6.76 -0.76 16.53
CA GLY A 140 8.13 -0.24 16.46
C GLY A 140 8.55 0.30 15.08
N ILE A 141 7.70 0.23 14.05
CA ILE A 141 8.00 0.85 12.73
C ILE A 141 8.30 2.33 12.89
N ALA A 142 7.45 3.06 13.62
CA ALA A 142 7.62 4.50 13.82
C ALA A 142 8.92 4.85 14.58
N TYR A 143 9.35 3.98 15.52
CA TYR A 143 10.64 4.11 16.20
C TYR A 143 11.80 3.93 15.22
N MET A 144 11.78 2.86 14.42
CA MET A 144 12.88 2.55 13.49
C MET A 144 12.96 3.53 12.30
N THR A 145 11.81 4.12 11.89
CA THR A 145 11.75 5.14 10.82
C THR A 145 12.18 6.52 11.30
N GLY A 146 12.00 6.81 12.57
CA GLY A 146 12.27 8.12 13.16
C GLY A 146 13.72 8.34 13.59
N LEU A 147 13.85 9.16 14.62
CA LEU A 147 15.08 9.44 15.37
C LEU A 147 14.82 9.15 16.85
N THR A 148 15.85 8.97 17.65
CA THR A 148 15.74 8.79 19.11
C THR A 148 14.92 9.94 19.70
N GLY A 149 13.85 9.61 20.42
CA GLY A 149 12.92 10.58 20.97
C GLY A 149 11.98 11.28 19.96
N ARG A 150 12.09 10.98 18.68
CA ARG A 150 11.22 11.52 17.61
C ARG A 150 10.77 10.43 16.65
N PRO A 151 9.81 9.57 17.05
CA PRO A 151 9.24 8.56 16.15
C PRO A 151 8.54 9.24 14.96
N MET A 152 8.62 8.64 13.79
CA MET A 152 8.06 9.20 12.56
C MET A 152 7.20 8.17 11.83
N ARG A 153 6.12 8.65 11.20
CA ARG A 153 5.29 7.84 10.31
C ARG A 153 6.02 7.56 9.01
N VAL A 154 5.82 6.38 8.45
CA VAL A 154 6.21 6.10 7.06
C VAL A 154 5.37 6.94 6.09
N GLY A 155 5.94 7.35 4.98
CA GLY A 155 5.34 8.28 4.01
C GLY A 155 4.15 7.74 3.20
N GLY A 156 3.44 6.74 3.69
CA GLY A 156 2.26 6.15 3.06
C GLY A 156 1.57 5.19 4.02
N SER A 157 0.37 4.69 3.69
CA SER A 157 -0.35 3.69 4.50
C SER A 157 0.23 2.28 4.25
N MET A 158 1.49 2.09 4.64
CA MET A 158 2.27 0.90 4.31
C MET A 158 1.79 -0.35 5.04
N VAL A 159 1.30 -0.21 6.27
CA VAL A 159 0.77 -1.33 7.04
C VAL A 159 -0.58 -1.77 6.50
N ASP A 160 -1.46 -0.82 6.18
CA ASP A 160 -2.75 -1.09 5.53
C ASP A 160 -2.56 -1.84 4.19
N MET A 161 -1.65 -1.35 3.34
CA MET A 161 -1.35 -1.98 2.05
C MET A 161 -0.69 -3.35 2.22
N GLY A 162 0.22 -3.49 3.18
CA GLY A 162 0.83 -4.78 3.51
C GLY A 162 -0.19 -5.82 3.99
N ALA A 163 -1.12 -5.41 4.86
CA ALA A 163 -2.22 -6.27 5.31
C ALA A 163 -3.14 -6.68 4.15
N ALA A 164 -3.43 -5.74 3.23
CA ALA A 164 -4.18 -6.04 2.02
C ALA A 164 -3.45 -7.09 1.14
N MET A 165 -2.14 -6.94 0.93
CA MET A 165 -1.33 -7.90 0.18
C MET A 165 -1.33 -9.28 0.84
N PHE A 166 -1.14 -9.38 2.15
CA PHE A 166 -1.23 -10.67 2.87
C PHE A 166 -2.64 -11.26 2.77
N GLY A 167 -3.68 -10.44 2.88
CA GLY A 167 -5.07 -10.87 2.69
C GLY A 167 -5.29 -11.48 1.30
N VAL A 168 -4.80 -10.82 0.26
CA VAL A 168 -4.87 -11.32 -1.13
C VAL A 168 -4.07 -12.60 -1.32
N ILE A 169 -2.83 -12.67 -0.81
CA ILE A 169 -1.99 -13.88 -0.88
C ILE A 169 -2.73 -15.07 -0.26
N GLN A 170 -3.31 -14.89 0.94
CA GLN A 170 -4.04 -15.95 1.62
C GLN A 170 -5.35 -16.29 0.91
N ALA A 171 -6.05 -15.32 0.30
CA ALA A 171 -7.24 -15.57 -0.50
C ALA A 171 -6.91 -16.39 -1.76
N LEU A 172 -5.85 -16.05 -2.49
CA LEU A 172 -5.41 -16.79 -3.67
C LEU A 172 -4.98 -18.21 -3.31
N HIS A 173 -4.25 -18.38 -2.22
CA HIS A 173 -3.91 -19.71 -1.70
C HIS A 173 -5.18 -20.52 -1.35
N SER A 174 -6.15 -19.87 -0.73
CA SER A 174 -7.42 -20.52 -0.35
C SER A 174 -8.27 -20.89 -1.56
N LEU A 175 -8.20 -20.15 -2.67
CA LEU A 175 -8.84 -20.56 -3.92
C LEU A 175 -8.26 -21.89 -4.43
N LEU A 176 -6.94 -22.07 -4.34
CA LEU A 176 -6.27 -23.35 -4.72
C LEU A 176 -6.67 -24.50 -3.78
N GLU A 177 -6.66 -24.27 -2.46
CA GLU A 177 -7.10 -25.29 -1.47
C GLU A 177 -8.56 -25.67 -1.69
N ARG A 178 -9.41 -24.70 -2.02
CA ARG A 178 -10.85 -24.91 -2.27
C ARG A 178 -11.13 -25.88 -3.40
N GLU A 179 -10.30 -25.91 -4.43
CA GLU A 179 -10.46 -26.88 -5.54
C GLU A 179 -10.31 -28.33 -5.07
N GLN A 180 -9.56 -28.57 -3.99
CA GLN A 180 -9.39 -29.91 -3.41
C GLN A 180 -10.41 -30.19 -2.31
N THR A 181 -10.72 -29.19 -1.48
CA THR A 181 -11.57 -29.38 -0.29
C THR A 181 -13.04 -29.10 -0.53
N GLY A 182 -13.38 -28.37 -1.57
CA GLY A 182 -14.73 -27.87 -1.84
C GLY A 182 -15.20 -26.78 -0.87
N LYS A 183 -14.34 -26.33 0.08
CA LYS A 183 -14.70 -25.42 1.18
C LYS A 183 -13.89 -24.15 1.14
N GLY A 184 -14.55 -23.02 1.47
CA GLY A 184 -13.89 -21.76 1.79
C GLY A 184 -13.37 -21.73 3.23
N LYS A 185 -12.81 -20.60 3.65
CA LYS A 185 -12.33 -20.40 5.03
C LYS A 185 -12.35 -18.94 5.44
N LEU A 186 -12.30 -18.71 6.75
CA LEU A 186 -12.02 -17.40 7.33
C LEU A 186 -10.51 -17.14 7.35
N ILE A 187 -10.13 -15.98 6.85
CA ILE A 187 -8.76 -15.45 6.86
C ILE A 187 -8.78 -14.19 7.72
N ASP A 188 -8.06 -14.23 8.83
CA ASP A 188 -7.99 -13.14 9.78
C ASP A 188 -6.65 -12.43 9.69
N ILE A 189 -6.63 -11.20 9.19
CA ILE A 189 -5.43 -10.39 8.95
C ILE A 189 -5.42 -9.20 9.92
N GLY A 190 -4.45 -9.20 10.83
CA GLY A 190 -4.21 -8.04 11.69
C GLY A 190 -3.18 -7.08 11.09
N LEU A 191 -3.45 -5.80 11.17
CA LEU A 191 -2.46 -4.77 10.83
C LEU A 191 -1.22 -4.89 11.74
N PHE A 192 -1.44 -5.21 13.03
CA PHE A 192 -0.35 -5.37 13.99
C PHE A 192 0.58 -6.54 13.63
N GLU A 193 0.01 -7.70 13.30
CA GLU A 193 0.76 -8.89 12.90
C GLU A 193 1.52 -8.64 11.59
N THR A 194 0.92 -7.90 10.67
CA THR A 194 1.57 -7.43 9.43
C THR A 194 2.78 -6.55 9.73
N ALA A 195 2.60 -5.56 10.59
CA ALA A 195 3.66 -4.65 10.98
C ALA A 195 4.77 -5.36 11.77
N MET A 196 4.40 -6.29 12.66
CA MET A 196 5.34 -7.13 13.40
C MET A 196 6.18 -8.00 12.45
N PHE A 197 5.55 -8.56 11.40
CA PHE A 197 6.27 -9.32 10.38
C PHE A 197 7.33 -8.46 9.67
N PHE A 198 7.03 -7.19 9.34
CA PHE A 198 7.99 -6.26 8.76
C PHE A 198 9.15 -5.94 9.72
N MET A 199 8.93 -5.98 11.03
CA MET A 199 9.96 -5.75 12.04
C MET A 199 10.74 -7.01 12.43
N GLY A 200 10.44 -8.16 11.85
CA GLY A 200 11.01 -9.46 12.21
C GLY A 200 12.54 -9.49 12.22
N GLN A 201 13.21 -8.85 11.24
CA GLN A 201 14.66 -8.74 11.20
C GLN A 201 15.22 -8.00 12.42
N HIS A 202 14.62 -6.87 12.81
CA HIS A 202 15.09 -6.07 13.96
C HIS A 202 14.88 -6.80 15.28
N ILE A 203 13.75 -7.51 15.41
CA ILE A 203 13.47 -8.37 16.57
C ILE A 203 14.53 -9.49 16.70
N ALA A 204 14.86 -10.14 15.59
CA ALA A 204 15.90 -11.17 15.55
C ALA A 204 17.29 -10.57 15.88
N THR A 205 17.64 -9.43 15.31
CA THR A 205 18.92 -8.75 15.55
C THR A 205 19.10 -8.39 17.03
N TYR A 206 18.05 -7.87 17.67
CA TYR A 206 18.08 -7.60 19.11
C TYR A 206 18.38 -8.86 19.93
N GLN A 207 17.71 -9.98 19.61
CA GLN A 207 17.91 -11.25 20.33
C GLN A 207 19.32 -11.83 20.15
N ILE A 208 19.89 -11.68 18.96
CA ILE A 208 21.25 -12.16 18.66
C ILE A 208 22.29 -11.31 19.40
N ASN A 209 22.15 -10.00 19.37
CA ASN A 209 23.17 -9.09 19.87
C ASN A 209 23.01 -8.74 21.36
N GLY A 210 21.81 -8.94 21.94
CA GLY A 210 21.49 -8.56 23.32
C GLY A 210 21.58 -7.04 23.57
N LYS A 211 21.49 -6.22 22.53
CA LYS A 211 21.63 -4.77 22.62
C LYS A 211 20.46 -4.08 21.92
N GLU A 212 19.98 -2.99 22.50
CA GLU A 212 18.96 -2.14 21.88
C GLU A 212 19.49 -1.57 20.56
N LEU A 213 18.61 -1.57 19.56
CA LEU A 213 18.89 -0.97 18.26
C LEU A 213 18.46 0.49 18.30
N LYS A 214 19.27 1.36 17.74
CA LYS A 214 18.85 2.74 17.45
C LYS A 214 18.03 2.79 16.17
N PRO A 215 17.24 3.86 15.96
CA PRO A 215 16.59 4.12 14.69
C PRO A 215 17.58 4.04 13.51
N LEU A 216 17.14 3.48 12.38
CA LEU A 216 17.99 3.29 11.21
C LEU A 216 18.61 4.60 10.68
N ASN A 217 17.90 5.72 10.85
CA ASN A 217 18.37 7.04 10.42
C ASN A 217 19.49 7.61 11.32
N GLU A 218 19.71 7.04 12.51
CA GLU A 218 20.81 7.43 13.42
C GLU A 218 21.99 6.46 13.35
N GLU A 219 21.71 5.16 13.46
CA GLU A 219 22.74 4.14 13.47
C GLU A 219 23.29 3.87 12.07
N GLY A 220 22.47 4.09 11.05
CA GLY A 220 22.75 3.77 9.66
C GLY A 220 22.64 2.28 9.37
N PHE A 221 22.90 1.93 8.13
CA PHE A 221 22.90 0.54 7.67
C PHE A 221 24.27 -0.10 7.92
N ALA A 222 24.39 -1.39 7.59
CA ALA A 222 25.61 -2.16 7.73
C ALA A 222 26.80 -1.65 6.88
N TRP A 223 26.56 -0.72 5.96
CA TRP A 223 27.57 -0.17 5.05
C TRP A 223 28.00 1.25 5.46
N ALA A 224 29.30 1.51 5.37
CA ALA A 224 29.88 2.78 5.77
C ALA A 224 29.44 3.95 4.87
N ILE A 225 29.29 3.70 3.56
CA ILE A 225 28.83 4.70 2.60
C ILE A 225 27.45 4.26 2.11
N TYR A 226 26.43 4.82 2.72
CA TYR A 226 25.03 4.54 2.44
C TYR A 226 24.19 5.74 2.89
N ASN A 227 24.37 6.88 2.19
CA ASN A 227 23.81 8.15 2.63
C ASN A 227 23.59 9.10 1.46
N PHE A 228 22.87 10.20 1.72
CA PHE A 228 22.68 11.31 0.80
C PHE A 228 23.89 12.25 0.81
N PHE A 229 24.28 12.69 -0.37
CA PHE A 229 25.34 13.67 -0.57
C PHE A 229 24.82 14.83 -1.40
N GLY A 230 25.10 16.06 -0.96
CA GLY A 230 24.72 17.28 -1.68
C GLY A 230 25.60 17.53 -2.90
N THR A 231 25.05 18.16 -3.93
CA THR A 231 25.73 18.57 -5.13
C THR A 231 25.84 20.11 -5.21
N ARG A 232 26.70 20.63 -6.11
CA ARG A 232 26.91 22.07 -6.32
C ARG A 232 25.63 22.83 -6.67
N ASP A 233 24.73 22.20 -7.39
CA ASP A 233 23.43 22.74 -7.83
C ASP A 233 22.30 22.53 -6.82
N GLY A 234 22.65 22.18 -5.56
CA GLY A 234 21.69 22.07 -4.45
C GLY A 234 20.80 20.83 -4.47
N LYS A 235 21.13 19.84 -5.29
CA LYS A 235 20.43 18.56 -5.34
C LYS A 235 21.01 17.57 -4.32
N GLN A 236 20.34 16.42 -4.17
CA GLN A 236 20.80 15.34 -3.29
C GLN A 236 20.83 14.03 -4.06
N VAL A 237 21.99 13.36 -4.01
CA VAL A 237 22.19 12.03 -4.58
C VAL A 237 22.51 11.05 -3.46
N PHE A 238 21.72 9.99 -3.37
CA PHE A 238 22.00 8.87 -2.48
C PHE A 238 23.05 7.98 -3.12
N ILE A 239 24.12 7.64 -2.37
CA ILE A 239 25.22 6.80 -2.83
C ILE A 239 25.34 5.59 -1.91
N ALA A 240 25.39 4.37 -2.49
CA ALA A 240 25.53 3.12 -1.77
C ALA A 240 26.78 2.35 -2.21
N VAL A 241 27.78 2.27 -1.33
CA VAL A 241 28.98 1.46 -1.54
C VAL A 241 28.91 0.23 -0.63
N THR A 242 28.56 -0.93 -1.20
CA THR A 242 28.20 -2.13 -0.43
C THR A 242 29.28 -3.21 -0.42
N THR A 243 30.32 -3.08 -1.26
CA THR A 243 31.43 -4.04 -1.33
C THR A 243 32.79 -3.34 -1.26
N ASP A 244 33.83 -4.07 -0.84
CA ASP A 244 35.20 -3.54 -0.81
C ASP A 244 35.72 -3.21 -2.22
N SER A 245 35.29 -3.95 -3.24
CA SER A 245 35.62 -3.66 -4.64
C SER A 245 34.99 -2.34 -5.11
N GLN A 246 33.71 -2.12 -4.79
CA GLN A 246 33.05 -0.86 -5.09
C GLN A 246 33.74 0.32 -4.39
N TRP A 247 34.16 0.14 -3.13
CA TRP A 247 34.89 1.18 -2.42
C TRP A 247 36.19 1.57 -3.14
N LYS A 248 37.04 0.61 -3.54
CA LYS A 248 38.28 0.86 -4.27
C LYS A 248 38.04 1.66 -5.55
N THR A 249 37.05 1.26 -6.33
CA THR A 249 36.68 1.96 -7.57
C THR A 249 36.12 3.36 -7.28
N PHE A 250 35.16 3.48 -6.38
CA PHE A 250 34.53 4.76 -6.02
C PHE A 250 35.55 5.75 -5.48
N CYS A 251 36.37 5.33 -4.50
CA CYS A 251 37.37 6.16 -3.88
C CYS A 251 38.36 6.75 -4.91
N ARG A 252 38.83 5.93 -5.85
CA ARG A 252 39.77 6.33 -6.90
C ARG A 252 39.10 7.29 -7.89
N GLU A 253 37.96 6.93 -8.41
CA GLU A 253 37.29 7.67 -9.49
C GLU A 253 36.74 9.02 -9.04
N ILE A 254 36.29 9.15 -7.78
CA ILE A 254 35.87 10.44 -7.21
C ILE A 254 37.04 11.26 -6.67
N GLY A 255 38.26 10.64 -6.53
CA GLY A 255 39.46 11.27 -6.10
C GLY A 255 39.49 11.64 -4.61
N LEU A 256 39.15 10.69 -3.71
CA LEU A 256 39.05 10.97 -2.26
C LEU A 256 40.44 11.18 -1.57
N GLY A 257 41.52 10.71 -2.18
CA GLY A 257 42.89 10.84 -1.58
C GLY A 257 43.19 9.91 -0.40
N VAL A 258 42.23 9.01 -0.04
CA VAL A 258 42.33 8.09 1.10
C VAL A 258 42.29 6.62 0.70
N CYS A 259 42.39 6.32 -0.61
CA CYS A 259 42.12 5.00 -1.18
C CYS A 259 43.17 3.94 -0.75
N GLU A 260 44.38 4.36 -0.45
CA GLU A 260 45.49 3.48 -0.05
C GLU A 260 45.58 3.28 1.47
N ARG A 261 44.66 3.84 2.24
CA ARG A 261 44.65 3.67 3.69
C ARG A 261 44.23 2.24 4.06
N ALA A 262 45.09 1.53 4.76
CA ALA A 262 44.91 0.14 5.17
C ALA A 262 43.66 -0.04 6.11
N ASP A 263 43.40 0.94 6.98
CA ASP A 263 42.26 0.95 7.89
C ASP A 263 40.91 1.10 7.17
N LEU A 264 40.93 1.52 5.89
CA LEU A 264 39.71 1.67 5.05
C LEU A 264 39.51 0.54 4.04
N GLU A 265 40.39 -0.46 4.02
CA GLU A 265 40.30 -1.56 3.06
C GLU A 265 38.97 -2.37 3.23
N LYS A 266 38.60 -2.61 4.49
CA LYS A 266 37.40 -3.37 4.87
C LYS A 266 36.26 -2.46 5.32
N ASN A 267 35.03 -2.92 5.07
CA ASN A 267 33.83 -2.15 5.45
C ASN A 267 33.79 -1.81 6.96
N GLU A 268 34.27 -2.71 7.82
CA GLU A 268 34.31 -2.48 9.27
C GLU A 268 35.14 -1.25 9.63
N GLY A 269 36.35 -1.11 9.08
CA GLY A 269 37.20 0.07 9.31
C GLY A 269 36.57 1.34 8.73
N ARG A 270 35.97 1.25 7.54
CA ARG A 270 35.22 2.37 6.96
C ARG A 270 34.05 2.78 7.83
N PHE A 271 33.32 1.83 8.40
CA PHE A 271 32.17 2.09 9.27
C PHE A 271 32.58 2.86 10.54
N GLN A 272 33.70 2.51 11.14
CA GLN A 272 34.28 3.24 12.28
C GLN A 272 34.69 4.68 11.92
N LYS A 273 35.01 4.94 10.67
CA LYS A 273 35.42 6.25 10.13
C LYS A 273 34.31 6.92 9.29
N ARG A 274 33.05 6.47 9.43
CA ARG A 274 31.96 6.92 8.57
C ARG A 274 31.83 8.44 8.51
N ALA A 275 31.84 9.13 9.64
CA ALA A 275 31.68 10.58 9.67
C ALA A 275 32.86 11.31 8.95
N GLU A 276 34.08 10.81 9.08
CA GLU A 276 35.27 11.33 8.34
C GLU A 276 35.05 11.13 6.83
N LEU A 277 34.65 9.93 6.41
CA LEU A 277 34.44 9.60 5.00
C LEU A 277 33.29 10.39 4.39
N GLU A 278 32.18 10.54 5.09
CA GLU A 278 31.04 11.37 4.65
C GLU A 278 31.46 12.83 4.43
N SER A 279 32.29 13.38 5.31
CA SER A 279 32.84 14.73 5.13
C SER A 279 33.73 14.85 3.88
N ILE A 280 34.67 13.91 3.70
CA ILE A 280 35.58 13.89 2.53
C ILE A 280 34.80 13.71 1.23
N ILE A 281 33.76 12.83 1.20
CA ILE A 281 32.93 12.62 0.05
C ILE A 281 32.11 13.89 -0.25
N SER A 282 31.52 14.51 0.77
CA SER A 282 30.73 15.74 0.63
C SER A 282 31.56 16.88 0.04
N GLU A 283 32.85 17.03 0.41
CA GLU A 283 33.75 18.03 -0.20
C GLU A 283 33.93 17.84 -1.71
N LYS A 284 33.83 16.61 -2.19
CA LYS A 284 33.94 16.30 -3.62
C LYS A 284 32.61 16.51 -4.34
N THR A 285 31.53 15.95 -3.80
CA THR A 285 30.20 16.00 -4.45
C THR A 285 29.66 17.42 -4.54
N THR A 286 29.88 18.26 -3.54
CA THR A 286 29.48 19.67 -3.55
C THR A 286 30.19 20.52 -4.62
N LYS A 287 31.26 20.01 -5.24
CA LYS A 287 31.93 20.63 -6.39
C LYS A 287 31.41 20.13 -7.74
N MET A 288 30.58 19.09 -7.75
CA MET A 288 30.00 18.47 -8.96
C MET A 288 28.52 18.82 -9.07
N ASN A 289 28.02 18.98 -10.29
CA ASN A 289 26.59 19.01 -10.54
C ASN A 289 25.98 17.61 -10.41
N GLU A 290 24.68 17.50 -10.20
CA GLU A 290 23.97 16.23 -10.15
C GLU A 290 24.27 15.35 -11.38
N ALA A 291 24.15 15.93 -12.60
CA ALA A 291 24.37 15.19 -13.84
C ALA A 291 25.80 14.62 -13.96
N ASP A 292 26.82 15.38 -13.54
CA ASP A 292 28.21 14.92 -13.58
C ASP A 292 28.44 13.77 -12.58
N LEU A 293 27.90 13.90 -11.37
CA LEU A 293 27.98 12.87 -10.34
C LEU A 293 27.25 11.59 -10.74
N VAL A 294 26.05 11.71 -11.28
CA VAL A 294 25.25 10.59 -11.77
C VAL A 294 25.99 9.85 -12.89
N SER A 295 26.49 10.58 -13.90
CA SER A 295 27.25 9.97 -15.01
C SER A 295 28.51 9.26 -14.54
N LEU A 296 29.18 9.79 -13.51
CA LEU A 296 30.32 9.12 -12.88
C LEU A 296 29.89 7.81 -12.22
N LEU A 297 28.83 7.84 -11.38
CA LEU A 297 28.35 6.68 -10.64
C LEU A 297 27.84 5.55 -11.57
N GLU A 298 27.15 5.91 -12.66
CA GLU A 298 26.76 4.99 -13.71
C GLU A 298 27.96 4.32 -14.37
N ARG A 299 28.93 5.11 -14.80
CA ARG A 299 30.14 4.61 -15.48
C ARG A 299 30.91 3.63 -14.61
N ILE A 300 30.98 3.85 -13.29
CA ILE A 300 31.70 2.99 -12.34
C ILE A 300 30.81 1.92 -11.68
N ASN A 301 29.55 1.83 -12.09
CA ASN A 301 28.57 0.86 -11.60
C ASN A 301 28.41 0.86 -10.07
N ILE A 302 28.31 2.04 -9.48
CA ILE A 302 27.98 2.22 -8.06
C ILE A 302 26.48 2.49 -7.92
N PRO A 303 25.76 1.75 -7.07
CA PRO A 303 24.33 2.03 -6.81
C PRO A 303 24.12 3.45 -6.27
N PHE A 304 23.21 4.16 -6.87
CA PHE A 304 22.80 5.51 -6.46
C PHE A 304 21.33 5.74 -6.71
N SER A 305 20.80 6.82 -6.16
CA SER A 305 19.46 7.32 -6.49
C SER A 305 19.39 8.84 -6.32
N ILE A 306 18.60 9.49 -7.14
CA ILE A 306 18.26 10.91 -7.02
C ILE A 306 17.01 11.01 -6.16
N LEU A 307 17.01 11.91 -5.17
CA LEU A 307 15.83 12.15 -4.34
C LEU A 307 14.69 12.70 -5.20
N LYS A 308 13.57 12.00 -5.23
CA LYS A 308 12.35 12.40 -5.94
C LYS A 308 11.18 12.54 -4.99
N ARG A 309 10.28 13.45 -5.32
CA ARG A 309 8.96 13.56 -4.69
C ARG A 309 7.98 12.62 -5.42
N PRO A 310 6.90 12.14 -4.80
CA PRO A 310 5.95 11.23 -5.46
C PRO A 310 5.42 11.75 -6.82
N TRP A 311 5.14 13.03 -6.95
CA TRP A 311 4.64 13.63 -8.21
C TRP A 311 5.72 13.81 -9.29
N ASP A 312 7.01 13.75 -8.96
CA ASP A 312 8.09 13.75 -9.94
C ASP A 312 8.05 12.48 -10.81
N LEU A 313 7.43 11.40 -10.31
CA LEU A 313 7.23 10.16 -11.05
C LEU A 313 6.31 10.32 -12.27
N LEU A 314 5.49 11.36 -12.33
CA LEU A 314 4.66 11.65 -13.49
C LEU A 314 5.49 12.04 -14.74
N MET A 315 6.75 12.45 -14.53
CA MET A 315 7.70 12.82 -15.59
C MET A 315 8.91 11.89 -15.64
N ASP A 316 8.91 10.82 -14.86
CA ASP A 316 10.01 9.86 -14.79
C ASP A 316 9.89 8.83 -15.91
N GLU A 317 10.95 8.66 -16.71
CA GLU A 317 10.97 7.76 -17.87
C GLU A 317 10.72 6.29 -17.49
N GLN A 318 11.17 5.85 -16.31
CA GLN A 318 10.92 4.50 -15.81
C GLN A 318 9.49 4.32 -15.30
N ALA A 319 8.88 5.39 -14.79
CA ALA A 319 7.53 5.35 -14.22
C ALA A 319 6.43 5.52 -15.29
N ILE A 320 6.61 6.42 -16.26
CA ILE A 320 5.59 6.75 -17.30
C ILE A 320 4.94 5.50 -17.92
N PRO A 321 5.67 4.47 -18.40
CA PRO A 321 5.06 3.30 -19.02
C PRO A 321 4.31 2.38 -18.04
N LYS A 322 4.33 2.69 -16.74
CA LYS A 322 3.68 1.93 -15.66
C LYS A 322 2.54 2.70 -15.00
N LEU A 323 2.23 3.87 -15.53
CA LEU A 323 1.10 4.67 -15.10
C LEU A 323 -0.14 4.29 -15.91
N ALA A 324 -1.20 3.93 -15.22
CA ALA A 324 -2.53 3.79 -15.78
C ALA A 324 -3.22 5.16 -15.85
N GLU A 325 -4.08 5.36 -16.83
CA GLU A 325 -4.91 6.56 -16.95
C GLU A 325 -6.34 6.27 -16.48
N GLU A 326 -6.88 7.16 -15.68
CA GLU A 326 -8.26 7.08 -15.19
C GLU A 326 -8.90 8.48 -15.17
N ASN A 327 -10.23 8.55 -15.27
CA ASN A 327 -10.98 9.79 -15.14
C ASN A 327 -11.74 9.78 -13.81
N TYR A 328 -11.59 10.85 -13.05
CA TYR A 328 -12.31 11.03 -11.79
C TYR A 328 -12.71 12.50 -11.61
N LEU A 329 -13.99 12.75 -11.38
CA LEU A 329 -14.57 14.11 -11.22
C LEU A 329 -14.16 15.10 -12.34
N GLY A 330 -14.11 14.62 -13.58
CA GLY A 330 -13.72 15.43 -14.74
C GLY A 330 -12.21 15.64 -14.90
N LEU A 331 -11.38 15.09 -14.02
CA LEU A 331 -9.93 15.15 -14.09
C LEU A 331 -9.37 13.85 -14.69
N ARG A 332 -8.38 13.99 -15.57
CA ARG A 332 -7.59 12.85 -16.07
C ARG A 332 -6.39 12.64 -15.14
N LEU A 333 -6.38 11.51 -14.46
CA LEU A 333 -5.34 11.12 -13.52
C LEU A 333 -4.42 10.08 -14.16
N ARG A 334 -3.14 10.12 -13.78
CA ARG A 334 -2.18 9.06 -14.08
C ARG A 334 -1.69 8.47 -12.75
N VAL A 335 -1.94 7.19 -12.54
CA VAL A 335 -1.69 6.50 -11.27
C VAL A 335 -0.90 5.22 -11.51
N PRO A 336 -0.07 4.76 -10.57
CA PRO A 336 0.66 3.51 -10.72
C PRO A 336 -0.29 2.32 -10.89
N SER A 337 -0.03 1.46 -11.87
CA SER A 337 -0.66 0.16 -12.01
C SER A 337 -0.06 -0.88 -11.07
N LEU A 338 -0.72 -2.02 -10.91
CA LEU A 338 -0.20 -3.13 -10.10
C LEU A 338 1.16 -3.60 -10.65
N PRO A 339 2.20 -3.73 -9.82
CA PRO A 339 3.48 -4.29 -10.25
C PRO A 339 3.31 -5.69 -10.86
N GLY A 340 3.81 -5.87 -12.09
CA GLY A 340 3.63 -7.11 -12.85
C GLY A 340 2.26 -7.29 -13.52
N GLY A 341 1.35 -6.33 -13.34
CA GLY A 341 0.01 -6.31 -13.95
C GLY A 341 -0.03 -5.62 -15.30
N GLY A 342 -1.17 -5.72 -15.98
CA GLY A 342 -1.48 -4.96 -17.20
C GLY A 342 -1.93 -3.53 -16.89
N VAL A 343 -1.98 -2.69 -17.93
CA VAL A 343 -2.35 -1.26 -17.81
C VAL A 343 -3.82 -1.01 -18.15
N ASN A 344 -4.63 -2.05 -18.32
CA ASN A 344 -6.05 -1.90 -18.62
C ASN A 344 -6.82 -1.55 -17.34
N THR A 345 -7.18 -0.28 -17.21
CA THR A 345 -7.96 0.22 -16.08
C THR A 345 -9.31 0.74 -16.54
N ARG A 346 -10.32 0.54 -15.71
CA ARG A 346 -11.59 1.26 -15.76
C ARG A 346 -11.58 2.35 -14.71
N ASP A 347 -12.27 3.44 -15.00
CA ASP A 347 -12.41 4.55 -14.07
C ASP A 347 -12.95 4.11 -12.70
N PRO A 348 -12.60 4.81 -11.61
CA PRO A 348 -13.24 4.61 -10.32
C PRO A 348 -14.75 4.80 -10.43
N PRO A 349 -15.57 3.89 -9.88
CA PRO A 349 -17.02 3.94 -10.09
C PRO A 349 -17.66 5.12 -9.34
N ALA A 350 -18.66 5.76 -9.97
CA ALA A 350 -19.59 6.59 -9.23
C ALA A 350 -20.39 5.75 -8.22
N LEU A 351 -20.85 6.37 -7.13
CA LEU A 351 -21.60 5.66 -6.08
C LEU A 351 -22.85 4.99 -6.70
N GLY A 352 -22.94 3.68 -6.53
CA GLY A 352 -24.06 2.89 -6.99
C GLY A 352 -24.20 2.76 -8.52
N SER A 353 -23.18 3.16 -9.29
CA SER A 353 -23.24 3.15 -10.76
C SER A 353 -23.54 1.78 -11.37
N SER A 354 -23.21 0.69 -10.68
CA SER A 354 -23.48 -0.68 -11.13
C SER A 354 -24.65 -1.33 -10.42
N THR A 355 -25.42 -0.58 -9.61
CA THR A 355 -26.53 -1.15 -8.82
C THR A 355 -27.57 -1.85 -9.71
N LYS A 356 -28.05 -1.20 -10.77
CA LYS A 356 -29.06 -1.78 -11.69
C LYS A 356 -28.55 -3.06 -12.36
N GLU A 357 -27.32 -3.05 -12.85
CA GLU A 357 -26.69 -4.19 -13.50
C GLU A 357 -26.57 -5.38 -12.54
N ILE A 358 -26.05 -5.15 -11.32
CA ILE A 358 -25.87 -6.20 -10.31
C ILE A 358 -27.23 -6.74 -9.84
N MET A 359 -28.23 -5.87 -9.66
CA MET A 359 -29.59 -6.29 -9.30
C MET A 359 -30.22 -7.16 -10.39
N HIS A 360 -30.01 -6.81 -11.65
CA HIS A 360 -30.44 -7.64 -12.77
C HIS A 360 -29.77 -9.01 -12.79
N GLU A 361 -28.44 -9.06 -12.59
CA GLU A 361 -27.67 -10.31 -12.46
C GLU A 361 -28.22 -11.21 -11.33
N LEU A 362 -28.69 -10.61 -10.24
CA LEU A 362 -29.28 -11.31 -9.10
C LEU A 362 -30.76 -11.66 -9.31
N GLY A 363 -31.38 -11.28 -10.43
CA GLY A 363 -32.77 -11.59 -10.76
C GLY A 363 -33.81 -10.67 -10.12
N TYR A 364 -33.42 -9.43 -9.78
CA TYR A 364 -34.33 -8.37 -9.26
C TYR A 364 -34.69 -7.34 -10.35
N ALA A 365 -34.97 -7.79 -11.58
CA ALA A 365 -35.07 -6.93 -12.77
C ALA A 365 -36.17 -5.85 -12.74
N GLU A 366 -37.22 -5.98 -11.94
CA GLU A 366 -38.40 -5.10 -11.96
C GLU A 366 -38.52 -4.14 -10.76
N GLU A 367 -37.78 -4.35 -9.67
CA GLU A 367 -37.99 -3.62 -8.41
C GLU A 367 -37.18 -2.29 -8.28
N PHE A 368 -36.25 -2.02 -9.18
CA PHE A 368 -35.36 -0.85 -9.07
C PHE A 368 -35.42 0.06 -10.29
N THR A 369 -36.59 0.67 -10.52
CA THR A 369 -36.77 1.68 -11.56
C THR A 369 -36.37 3.10 -11.14
N GLU A 370 -36.20 3.38 -9.85
CA GLU A 370 -35.79 4.69 -9.37
C GLU A 370 -34.26 4.82 -9.39
N SER A 371 -33.79 5.77 -10.19
CA SER A 371 -32.41 6.25 -10.11
C SER A 371 -32.12 6.78 -8.70
N PRO A 372 -30.95 6.56 -8.11
CA PRO A 372 -30.51 7.37 -6.99
C PRO A 372 -30.62 8.82 -7.45
N SER A 373 -31.39 9.63 -6.74
CA SER A 373 -31.55 11.06 -7.01
C SER A 373 -30.18 11.65 -7.30
N GLU A 374 -30.06 12.35 -8.42
CA GLU A 374 -28.95 13.22 -8.73
C GLU A 374 -28.73 14.13 -7.53
N VAL A 375 -27.73 13.80 -6.71
CA VAL A 375 -27.19 14.76 -5.77
C VAL A 375 -26.54 15.79 -6.65
N SER A 376 -27.26 16.92 -6.83
CA SER A 376 -26.79 18.08 -7.53
C SER A 376 -25.35 18.35 -7.15
N ALA A 377 -24.47 18.32 -8.14
CA ALA A 377 -23.13 18.85 -8.03
C ALA A 377 -23.28 20.35 -7.79
N GLU A 378 -23.47 20.75 -6.56
CA GLU A 378 -23.16 22.12 -6.17
C GLU A 378 -21.66 22.26 -6.31
N SER A 379 -21.29 22.85 -7.43
CA SER A 379 -19.95 23.33 -7.73
C SER A 379 -19.51 24.28 -6.62
N HIS A 380 -18.77 23.75 -5.65
CA HIS A 380 -17.92 24.61 -4.85
C HIS A 380 -16.72 24.99 -5.71
N ASP A 381 -16.89 26.17 -6.31
CA ASP A 381 -15.85 26.93 -6.99
C ASP A 381 -14.82 27.37 -5.91
N ILE A 382 -13.83 26.52 -5.61
CA ILE A 382 -12.79 26.74 -4.59
C ILE A 382 -11.45 27.14 -5.27
N TYR A 383 -11.44 27.53 -6.51
CA TYR A 383 -10.27 28.17 -7.11
C TYR A 383 -10.55 29.63 -7.47
N GLY A 384 -10.80 30.44 -6.43
CA GLY A 384 -10.62 31.90 -6.49
C GLY A 384 -9.14 32.22 -6.69
N LYS A 385 -8.86 32.92 -7.77
CA LYS A 385 -7.55 33.48 -8.17
C LYS A 385 -6.82 34.17 -7.01
N THR A 386 -5.58 33.80 -6.76
CA THR A 386 -4.42 34.72 -6.66
C THR A 386 -3.14 33.90 -6.83
#